data_3aa8dbce9a96a335e7d65a6728d3050c
#
_entry.id   3aa8dbce9a96a335e7d65a6728d3050c
#
_cell.length_a   1.000
_cell.length_b   1.000
_cell.length_c   1.000
_cell.angle_alpha   90.00
_cell.angle_beta   90.00
_cell.angle_gamma   90.00
#
_symmetry.space_group_name_H-M   'P 1'
#
loop_
_entity.id
_entity.type
_entity.pdbx_description
1 polymer ?
#
loop_
_entity_poly.entity_id
_entity_poly.type
_entity_poly.pdbx_seq_one_letter_code
_entity_poly.pdbx_strand_id
1 'polypeptide(L)'
;MDVTQEKTLIKGKHVAITGILAFYKRKDAYDQIDVCGGYSQSNVTKNTDYLIIGYYRPNSIHNGKSNKTRLAEKYIRQGLKIKIIKEDEFLGMLWSAQL
;
A
#
# COMPACT_ATOMS: atom_id res chain seq x y z
N MET A 1 10.57 -11.35 -21.82
CA MET A 1 10.58 -10.62 -20.57
C MET A 1 10.44 -11.55 -19.38
N ASP A 2 11.16 -11.27 -18.35
CA ASP A 2 11.20 -12.15 -17.19
C ASP A 2 10.02 -11.87 -16.26
N VAL A 3 9.16 -12.85 -16.09
CA VAL A 3 8.01 -12.77 -15.18
C VAL A 3 8.46 -12.51 -13.74
N THR A 4 9.67 -12.94 -13.38
CA THR A 4 10.23 -12.77 -12.05
C THR A 4 10.36 -11.29 -11.67
N GLN A 5 10.64 -10.41 -12.63
CA GLN A 5 10.76 -8.98 -12.36
C GLN A 5 9.43 -8.37 -11.91
N GLU A 6 8.33 -8.79 -12.50
CA GLU A 6 7.02 -8.28 -12.11
C GLU A 6 6.66 -8.71 -10.70
N LYS A 7 7.05 -9.92 -10.30
CA LYS A 7 6.83 -10.40 -8.94
C LYS A 7 7.60 -9.60 -7.91
N THR A 8 8.70 -8.94 -8.29
CA THR A 8 9.49 -8.15 -7.35
C THR A 8 8.88 -6.81 -7.00
N LEU A 9 7.80 -6.39 -7.68
CA LEU A 9 7.15 -5.11 -7.36
C LEU A 9 6.71 -5.04 -5.90
N ILE A 10 6.23 -6.13 -5.35
CA ILE A 10 5.78 -6.21 -3.96
C ILE A 10 6.75 -7.01 -3.10
N LYS A 11 7.50 -7.93 -3.69
CA LYS A 11 8.42 -8.78 -2.95
C LYS A 11 9.43 -7.95 -2.18
N GLY A 12 9.52 -8.21 -0.88
CA GLY A 12 10.45 -7.50 -0.01
C GLY A 12 10.02 -6.09 0.37
N LYS A 13 8.85 -5.65 -0.09
CA LYS A 13 8.35 -4.30 0.19
C LYS A 13 7.43 -4.30 1.41
N HIS A 14 7.53 -3.23 2.19
CA HIS A 14 6.66 -3.01 3.35
C HIS A 14 5.47 -2.17 2.90
N VAL A 15 4.26 -2.69 3.09
CA VAL A 15 3.04 -2.09 2.54
C VAL A 15 2.01 -1.88 3.62
N ALA A 16 1.54 -0.65 3.75
CA ALA A 16 0.45 -0.29 4.64
C ALA A 16 -0.77 0.12 3.82
N ILE A 17 -1.95 0.00 4.41
CA ILE A 17 -3.22 0.33 3.76
C ILE A 17 -3.98 1.28 4.65
N THR A 18 -4.58 2.31 4.05
CA THR A 18 -5.50 3.21 4.73
C THR A 18 -6.78 3.35 3.91
N GLY A 19 -7.91 3.52 4.59
CA GLY A 19 -9.20 3.58 3.93
C GLY A 19 -9.78 2.21 3.62
N ILE A 20 -10.83 2.22 2.82
CA ILE A 20 -11.57 1.02 2.43
C ILE A 20 -11.26 0.71 0.98
N LEU A 21 -10.82 -0.53 0.73
CA LEU A 21 -10.56 -0.97 -0.63
C LEU A 21 -11.86 -1.46 -1.28
N ALA A 22 -12.02 -1.17 -2.56
CA ALA A 22 -13.21 -1.57 -3.30
C ALA A 22 -13.16 -3.04 -3.72
N PHE A 23 -11.97 -3.57 -3.99
CA PHE A 23 -11.79 -4.90 -4.57
C PHE A 23 -11.53 -5.97 -3.52
N TYR A 24 -10.81 -5.64 -2.46
CA TYR A 24 -10.46 -6.58 -1.40
C TYR A 24 -10.91 -6.05 -0.05
N LYS A 25 -11.28 -6.93 0.84
CA LYS A 25 -11.27 -6.61 2.27
C LYS A 25 -9.82 -6.39 2.68
N ARG A 26 -9.60 -5.56 3.69
CA ARG A 26 -8.24 -5.25 4.13
C ARG A 26 -7.42 -6.49 4.45
N LYS A 27 -8.03 -7.44 5.16
CA LYS A 27 -7.37 -8.70 5.50
C LYS A 27 -6.92 -9.45 4.23
N ASP A 28 -7.81 -9.53 3.25
CA ASP A 28 -7.51 -10.26 2.02
C ASP A 28 -6.41 -9.56 1.22
N ALA A 29 -6.39 -8.23 1.23
CA ALA A 29 -5.32 -7.47 0.59
C ALA A 29 -3.97 -7.75 1.25
N TYR A 30 -3.93 -7.79 2.57
CA TYR A 30 -2.71 -8.14 3.29
C TYR A 30 -2.25 -9.57 2.98
N ASP A 31 -3.21 -10.49 2.89
CA ASP A 31 -2.88 -11.88 2.51
C ASP A 31 -2.25 -11.94 1.12
N GLN A 32 -2.75 -11.15 0.17
CA GLN A 32 -2.17 -11.07 -1.17
C GLN A 32 -0.76 -10.49 -1.14
N ILE A 33 -0.52 -9.48 -0.31
CA ILE A 33 0.82 -8.92 -0.14
C ILE A 33 1.77 -10.00 0.37
N ASP A 34 1.35 -10.76 1.35
CA ASP A 34 2.18 -11.82 1.93
C ASP A 34 2.47 -12.92 0.92
N VAL A 35 1.48 -13.32 0.12
CA VAL A 35 1.64 -14.32 -0.94
C VAL A 35 2.66 -13.85 -1.98
N CYS A 36 2.70 -12.56 -2.25
CA CYS A 36 3.65 -11.99 -3.21
C CYS A 36 5.04 -11.76 -2.61
N GLY A 37 5.25 -12.14 -1.36
CA GLY A 37 6.55 -12.00 -0.70
C GLY A 37 6.81 -10.63 -0.10
N GLY A 38 5.77 -9.80 0.04
CA GLY A 38 5.86 -8.51 0.71
C GLY A 38 5.63 -8.63 2.20
N TYR A 39 5.70 -7.50 2.89
CA TYR A 39 5.45 -7.41 4.32
C TYR A 39 4.31 -6.44 4.57
N SER A 40 3.19 -6.97 5.04
CA SER A 40 2.04 -6.13 5.40
C SER A 40 2.30 -5.41 6.71
N GLN A 41 1.91 -4.14 6.80
CA GLN A 41 2.06 -3.31 7.99
C GLN A 41 0.72 -2.72 8.39
N SER A 42 0.42 -2.76 9.69
CA SER A 42 -0.79 -2.14 10.22
C SER A 42 -0.67 -0.62 10.33
N ASN A 43 0.55 -0.11 10.37
CA ASN A 43 0.83 1.32 10.46
C ASN A 43 1.96 1.73 9.53
N VAL A 44 1.99 3.01 9.18
CA VAL A 44 3.11 3.57 8.43
C VAL A 44 4.30 3.73 9.37
N THR A 45 5.46 3.29 8.92
CA THR A 45 6.73 3.44 9.64
C THR A 45 7.77 4.04 8.69
N LYS A 46 8.96 4.31 9.21
CA LYS A 46 10.05 4.80 8.36
C LYS A 46 10.51 3.76 7.34
N ASN A 47 10.16 2.49 7.54
CA ASN A 47 10.50 1.39 6.64
C ASN A 47 9.39 1.08 5.63
N THR A 48 8.28 1.80 5.68
CA THR A 48 7.18 1.60 4.73
C THR A 48 7.64 1.97 3.31
N ASP A 49 7.37 1.11 2.35
CA ASP A 49 7.66 1.38 0.95
C ASP A 49 6.46 1.93 0.21
N TYR A 50 5.27 1.39 0.49
CA TYR A 50 4.03 1.82 -0.14
C TYR A 50 2.94 2.04 0.89
N LEU A 51 2.19 3.13 0.72
CA LEU A 51 0.93 3.34 1.40
C LEU A 51 -0.17 3.32 0.36
N ILE A 52 -1.08 2.34 0.47
CA ILE A 52 -2.20 2.20 -0.44
C ILE A 52 -3.38 2.97 0.15
N ILE A 53 -3.95 3.88 -0.65
CA ILE A 53 -5.08 4.68 -0.24
C ILE A 53 -6.34 4.14 -0.90
N GLY A 54 -7.30 3.69 -0.10
CA GLY A 54 -8.65 3.38 -0.53
C GLY A 54 -9.55 4.61 -0.41
N TYR A 55 -10.85 4.38 -0.34
CA TYR A 55 -11.79 5.47 -0.11
C TYR A 55 -12.16 5.56 1.37
N TYR A 56 -12.74 6.68 1.76
CA TYR A 56 -13.15 6.93 3.14
C TYR A 56 -14.62 7.26 3.21
N ARG A 57 -15.26 6.83 4.30
CA ARG A 57 -16.57 7.33 4.63
C ARG A 57 -16.46 8.81 5.06
N PRO A 58 -17.49 9.62 4.81
CA PRO A 58 -17.39 11.08 5.05
C PRO A 58 -16.94 11.46 6.45
N ASN A 59 -17.29 10.68 7.46
CA ASN A 59 -16.97 11.01 8.86
C ASN A 59 -15.67 10.39 9.38
N SER A 60 -14.88 9.77 8.51
CA SER A 60 -13.71 8.98 8.92
C SER A 60 -12.39 9.72 8.82
N ILE A 61 -12.37 10.93 8.29
CA ILE A 61 -11.14 11.65 8.01
C ILE A 61 -11.27 13.11 8.42
N HIS A 62 -10.11 13.73 8.70
CA HIS A 62 -9.98 15.17 8.95
C HIS A 62 -9.19 15.80 7.82
N ASN A 63 -9.67 16.95 7.31
CA ASN A 63 -8.99 17.69 6.25
C ASN A 63 -8.71 16.85 5.02
N GLY A 64 -9.55 15.86 4.74
CA GLY A 64 -9.43 15.02 3.55
C GLY A 64 -8.33 13.97 3.60
N LYS A 65 -7.66 13.77 4.74
CA LYS A 65 -6.56 12.82 4.84
C LYS A 65 -6.63 12.03 6.14
N SER A 66 -6.28 10.74 6.06
CA SER A 66 -6.15 9.90 7.24
C SER A 66 -4.84 10.20 7.98
N ASN A 67 -4.75 9.72 9.22
CA ASN A 67 -3.51 9.84 10.00
C ASN A 67 -2.34 9.11 9.32
N LYS A 68 -2.60 7.96 8.71
CA LYS A 68 -1.56 7.23 7.98
C LYS A 68 -1.04 8.04 6.80
N THR A 69 -1.93 8.70 6.06
CA THR A 69 -1.54 9.54 4.94
C THR A 69 -0.69 10.71 5.41
N ARG A 70 -1.09 11.37 6.49
CA ARG A 70 -0.32 12.51 7.04
C ARG A 70 1.06 12.07 7.49
N LEU A 71 1.15 10.91 8.13
CA LEU A 71 2.43 10.39 8.60
C LEU A 71 3.34 10.03 7.43
N ALA A 72 2.78 9.41 6.38
CA ALA A 72 3.55 9.09 5.18
C ALA A 72 4.08 10.36 4.53
N GLU A 73 3.25 11.40 4.41
CA GLU A 73 3.67 12.68 3.84
C GLU A 73 4.77 13.34 4.68
N LYS A 74 4.66 13.24 6.00
CA LYS A 74 5.70 13.76 6.89
C LYS A 74 7.04 13.08 6.62
N TYR A 75 7.03 11.75 6.52
CA TYR A 75 8.26 11.01 6.25
C TYR A 75 8.82 11.30 4.87
N ILE A 76 7.95 11.48 3.86
CA ILE A 76 8.40 11.87 2.52
C ILE A 76 9.11 13.22 2.57
N ARG A 77 8.56 14.19 3.32
CA ARG A 77 9.22 15.50 3.49
C ARG A 77 10.57 15.38 4.19
N GLN A 78 10.76 14.33 4.99
CA GLN A 78 12.05 14.06 5.65
C GLN A 78 13.04 13.31 4.75
N GLY A 79 12.66 13.03 3.51
CA GLY A 79 13.55 12.37 2.53
C GLY A 79 13.37 10.87 2.46
N LEU A 80 12.39 10.28 3.14
CA LEU A 80 12.14 8.86 3.06
C LEU A 80 11.40 8.50 1.76
N LYS A 81 11.62 7.28 1.27
CA LYS A 81 11.17 6.88 -0.07
C LYS A 81 9.83 6.15 -0.05
N ILE A 82 8.88 6.64 0.72
CA ILE A 82 7.54 6.09 0.75
C ILE A 82 6.78 6.57 -0.49
N LYS A 83 6.10 5.65 -1.18
CA LYS A 83 5.20 6.00 -2.27
C LYS A 83 3.76 5.83 -1.81
N ILE A 84 2.96 6.85 -2.06
CA ILE A 84 1.52 6.81 -1.81
C ILE A 84 0.85 6.43 -3.12
N ILE A 85 0.15 5.29 -3.13
CA ILE A 85 -0.48 4.77 -4.34
C ILE A 85 -1.96 4.52 -4.09
N LYS A 86 -2.73 4.47 -5.17
CA LYS A 86 -4.15 4.15 -5.11
C LYS A 86 -4.36 2.65 -5.30
N GLU A 87 -5.58 2.20 -5.03
CA GLU A 87 -5.92 0.79 -5.14
C GLU A 87 -5.68 0.23 -6.54
N ASP A 88 -5.98 0.98 -7.59
CA ASP A 88 -5.79 0.51 -8.95
C ASP A 88 -4.31 0.22 -9.28
N GLU A 89 -3.40 1.04 -8.79
CA GLU A 89 -1.97 0.75 -8.93
C GLU A 89 -1.58 -0.52 -8.17
N PHE A 90 -2.11 -0.67 -6.96
CA PHE A 90 -1.88 -1.86 -6.15
C PHE A 90 -2.38 -3.12 -6.86
N LEU A 91 -3.59 -3.06 -7.42
CA LEU A 91 -4.15 -4.19 -8.16
C LEU A 91 -3.30 -4.56 -9.36
N GLY A 92 -2.80 -3.56 -10.08
CA GLY A 92 -1.89 -3.79 -11.20
C GLY A 92 -0.62 -4.52 -10.76
N MET A 93 -0.05 -4.12 -9.63
CA MET A 93 1.14 -4.77 -9.07
C MET A 93 0.85 -6.23 -8.68
N LEU A 94 -0.30 -6.50 -8.06
CA LEU A 94 -0.69 -7.85 -7.68
C LEU A 94 -0.91 -8.74 -8.89
N TRP A 95 -1.63 -8.23 -9.89
CA TRP A 95 -1.98 -9.01 -11.06
C TRP A 95 -0.74 -9.32 -11.91
N SER A 96 0.17 -8.37 -12.02
CA SER A 96 1.44 -8.61 -12.70
C SER A 96 2.24 -9.71 -12.00
N ALA A 97 2.20 -9.74 -10.67
CA ALA A 97 2.93 -10.75 -9.89
C ALA A 97 2.34 -12.16 -10.07
N GLN A 98 1.11 -12.27 -10.53
CA GLN A 98 0.43 -13.55 -10.71
C GLN A 98 0.53 -14.11 -12.14
N LEU A 99 1.09 -13.35 -13.04
CA LEU A 99 1.30 -13.80 -14.43
C LEU A 99 2.57 -14.69 -14.58
#